data_34fcc6067d15eda33ed42dac51f6f2b1
#
_entry.id   34fcc6067d15eda33ed42dac51f6f2b1
#
_cell.length_a   1.000
_cell.length_b   1.000
_cell.length_c   1.000
_cell.angle_alpha   90.00
_cell.angle_beta   90.00
_cell.angle_gamma   90.00
#
_symmetry.space_group_name_H-M   'P 1'
#
loop_
_entity.id
_entity.type
_entity.pdbx_description
1 polymer ?
#
loop_
_entity_poly.entity_id
_entity_poly.type
_entity_poly.pdbx_seq_one_letter_code
_entity_poly.pdbx_strand_id
1 'polypeptide(L)'
;MSMKIKDVPQPNDVFARLRAGIKDLPTQQKLICSYILEHYQQVAFYTVEELAQASKTSPATVVRVVKRLGYDSYKDLLEQLQQVMMVTNNSVWWELEQVMNDNSEMDKEPSLSWVSRDSIDGIKNSLTSQLMDSFDSAIDLMLEARKIGIVGMRSSKYVAGFLHFMMNQLFSNTHMLGALGTDVAYDEVLNFCSDDLIIAVSLGGPHFVILTHEIISFAKDNDIPSILITNDMGNPSIDNATVTLCVGRTKYHYSIVQAMVLAEAIITELALKKKIQARKKLKNVEDVLIEKGITMP
;
A
#
# COMPACT_ATOMS: atom_id res chain seq x y z
N MET A 1 17.12 -15.99 -4.60
CA MET A 1 16.54 -17.24 -5.16
C MET A 1 15.34 -16.80 -5.99
N SER A 2 15.49 -16.74 -7.32
CA SER A 2 14.45 -16.20 -8.21
C SER A 2 13.24 -17.14 -8.18
N MET A 3 12.13 -16.67 -7.66
CA MET A 3 10.84 -17.37 -7.74
C MET A 3 10.48 -17.49 -9.22
N LYS A 4 10.53 -18.70 -9.77
CA LYS A 4 10.16 -18.93 -11.16
C LYS A 4 8.67 -18.62 -11.30
N ILE A 5 8.29 -17.88 -12.34
CA ILE A 5 6.90 -17.54 -12.70
C ILE A 5 5.96 -18.77 -12.72
N LYS A 6 6.49 -19.98 -12.71
CA LYS A 6 5.75 -21.25 -12.65
C LYS A 6 5.19 -21.62 -11.27
N ASP A 7 5.62 -20.98 -10.19
CA ASP A 7 5.23 -21.31 -8.81
C ASP A 7 4.14 -20.37 -8.25
N VAL A 8 3.66 -19.42 -9.04
CA VAL A 8 2.49 -18.61 -8.68
C VAL A 8 1.25 -19.43 -8.95
N PRO A 9 0.44 -19.80 -7.94
CA PRO A 9 -0.82 -20.51 -8.15
C PRO A 9 -1.67 -19.73 -9.15
N GLN A 10 -2.14 -20.39 -10.20
CA GLN A 10 -3.01 -19.74 -11.17
C GLN A 10 -4.32 -19.35 -10.48
N PRO A 11 -4.86 -18.13 -10.71
CA PRO A 11 -6.12 -17.68 -10.10
C PRO A 11 -7.28 -18.68 -10.25
N ASN A 12 -7.23 -19.48 -11.29
CA ASN A 12 -8.25 -20.50 -11.58
C ASN A 12 -8.23 -21.71 -10.65
N ASP A 13 -7.16 -21.97 -9.88
CA ASP A 13 -7.07 -23.20 -9.09
C ASP A 13 -7.97 -23.14 -7.84
N VAL A 14 -7.94 -22.04 -7.05
CA VAL A 14 -8.78 -21.92 -5.86
C VAL A 14 -10.27 -21.91 -6.21
N PHE A 15 -10.65 -21.17 -7.24
CA PHE A 15 -12.05 -21.14 -7.70
C PHE A 15 -12.50 -22.46 -8.33
N ALA A 16 -11.61 -23.17 -9.01
CA ALA A 16 -11.89 -24.48 -9.54
C ALA A 16 -12.16 -25.51 -8.42
N ARG A 17 -11.32 -25.50 -7.36
CA ARG A 17 -11.51 -26.36 -6.18
C ARG A 17 -12.81 -26.05 -5.43
N LEU A 18 -13.13 -24.76 -5.24
CA LEU A 18 -14.38 -24.33 -4.60
C LEU A 18 -15.61 -24.80 -5.40
N ARG A 19 -15.60 -24.64 -6.73
CA ARG A 19 -16.69 -25.11 -7.61
C ARG A 19 -16.83 -26.63 -7.62
N ALA A 20 -15.72 -27.36 -7.61
CA ALA A 20 -15.75 -28.82 -7.44
C ALA A 20 -16.34 -29.19 -6.08
N GLY A 21 -15.96 -28.51 -5.00
CA GLY A 21 -16.53 -28.71 -3.67
C GLY A 21 -18.06 -28.52 -3.63
N ILE A 22 -18.62 -27.57 -4.38
CA ILE A 22 -20.08 -27.39 -4.47
C ILE A 22 -20.77 -28.64 -5.10
N LYS A 23 -20.10 -29.33 -6.02
CA LYS A 23 -20.67 -30.53 -6.65
C LYS A 23 -20.62 -31.76 -5.72
N ASP A 24 -19.51 -31.96 -5.03
CA ASP A 24 -19.14 -33.21 -4.38
C ASP A 24 -19.33 -33.26 -2.87
N LEU A 25 -19.53 -32.09 -2.21
CA LEU A 25 -19.63 -31.99 -0.76
C LEU A 25 -21.07 -32.11 -0.24
N PRO A 26 -21.29 -32.53 1.03
CA PRO A 26 -22.60 -32.48 1.69
C PRO A 26 -23.17 -31.05 1.77
N THR A 27 -24.49 -30.92 1.84
CA THR A 27 -25.24 -29.68 1.73
C THR A 27 -24.67 -28.53 2.65
N GLN A 28 -24.41 -28.82 3.91
CA GLN A 28 -23.85 -27.79 4.82
C GLN A 28 -22.41 -27.35 4.44
N GLN A 29 -21.63 -28.23 3.85
CA GLN A 29 -20.27 -27.92 3.41
C GLN A 29 -20.27 -27.15 2.08
N LYS A 30 -21.30 -27.37 1.23
CA LYS A 30 -21.52 -26.58 0.01
C LYS A 30 -21.77 -25.11 0.32
N LEU A 31 -22.48 -24.82 1.43
CA LEU A 31 -22.74 -23.43 1.84
C LEU A 31 -21.43 -22.65 2.08
N ILE A 32 -20.41 -23.30 2.65
CA ILE A 32 -19.09 -22.65 2.87
C ILE A 32 -18.44 -22.33 1.52
N CYS A 33 -18.43 -23.29 0.58
CA CYS A 33 -17.84 -23.07 -0.74
C CYS A 33 -18.58 -21.97 -1.52
N SER A 34 -19.91 -21.96 -1.49
CA SER A 34 -20.72 -20.91 -2.13
C SER A 34 -20.47 -19.55 -1.51
N TYR A 35 -20.46 -19.48 -0.17
CA TYR A 35 -20.18 -18.24 0.53
C TYR A 35 -18.77 -17.69 0.20
N ILE A 36 -17.75 -18.55 0.16
CA ILE A 36 -16.41 -18.14 -0.24
C ILE A 36 -16.41 -17.62 -1.68
N LEU A 37 -17.08 -18.30 -2.61
CA LEU A 37 -17.14 -17.86 -4.02
C LEU A 37 -17.82 -16.49 -4.19
N GLU A 38 -18.87 -16.22 -3.42
CA GLU A 38 -19.63 -14.98 -3.47
C GLU A 38 -18.90 -13.84 -2.75
N HIS A 39 -18.12 -14.16 -1.70
CA HIS A 39 -17.52 -13.17 -0.79
C HIS A 39 -16.01 -13.37 -0.60
N TYR A 40 -15.30 -13.98 -1.56
CA TYR A 40 -13.89 -14.38 -1.41
C TYR A 40 -12.98 -13.24 -0.98
N GLN A 41 -13.29 -12.01 -1.40
CA GLN A 41 -12.52 -10.82 -1.05
C GLN A 41 -12.59 -10.51 0.46
N GLN A 42 -13.76 -10.67 1.08
CA GLN A 42 -13.93 -10.48 2.52
C GLN A 42 -13.38 -11.69 3.28
N VAL A 43 -13.67 -12.89 2.78
CA VAL A 43 -13.25 -14.16 3.39
C VAL A 43 -11.73 -14.28 3.47
N ALA A 44 -10.99 -13.68 2.57
CA ALA A 44 -9.52 -13.65 2.60
C ALA A 44 -8.94 -13.06 3.90
N PHE A 45 -9.75 -12.37 4.70
CA PHE A 45 -9.37 -11.75 5.98
C PHE A 45 -10.16 -12.29 7.18
N TYR A 46 -11.02 -13.26 6.97
CA TYR A 46 -11.84 -13.83 8.05
C TYR A 46 -11.05 -14.85 8.86
N THR A 47 -11.31 -14.86 10.16
CA THR A 47 -10.97 -16.00 11.01
C THR A 47 -11.88 -17.19 10.68
N VAL A 48 -11.50 -18.38 11.17
CA VAL A 48 -12.33 -19.59 11.00
C VAL A 48 -13.72 -19.37 11.61
N GLU A 49 -13.79 -18.69 12.74
CA GLU A 49 -15.01 -18.35 13.49
C GLU A 49 -15.90 -17.41 12.68
N GLU A 50 -15.35 -16.37 12.09
CA GLU A 50 -16.09 -15.41 11.26
C GLU A 50 -16.65 -16.06 10.01
N LEU A 51 -15.86 -16.88 9.31
CA LEU A 51 -16.38 -17.65 8.16
C LEU A 51 -17.46 -18.64 8.56
N ALA A 52 -17.30 -19.30 9.69
CA ALA A 52 -18.32 -20.24 10.20
C ALA A 52 -19.63 -19.52 10.51
N GLN A 53 -19.56 -18.37 11.16
CA GLN A 53 -20.72 -17.53 11.46
C GLN A 53 -21.41 -17.03 10.19
N ALA A 54 -20.63 -16.48 9.25
CA ALA A 54 -21.10 -15.91 8.01
C ALA A 54 -21.76 -16.96 7.09
N SER A 55 -21.18 -18.17 7.01
CA SER A 55 -21.72 -19.28 6.25
C SER A 55 -22.78 -20.11 7.01
N LYS A 56 -23.16 -19.69 8.23
CA LYS A 56 -24.14 -20.40 9.12
C LYS A 56 -23.73 -21.85 9.37
N THR A 57 -22.46 -22.09 9.64
CA THR A 57 -21.88 -23.41 9.90
C THR A 57 -21.08 -23.41 11.21
N SER A 58 -20.29 -24.47 11.48
CA SER A 58 -19.40 -24.51 12.64
C SER A 58 -17.92 -24.39 12.22
N PRO A 59 -17.03 -23.85 13.08
CA PRO A 59 -15.59 -23.81 12.82
C PRO A 59 -14.99 -25.17 12.44
N ALA A 60 -15.45 -26.24 13.11
CA ALA A 60 -15.04 -27.60 12.77
C ALA A 60 -15.47 -28.03 11.37
N THR A 61 -16.60 -27.52 10.86
CA THR A 61 -17.07 -27.79 9.50
C THR A 61 -16.20 -27.04 8.50
N VAL A 62 -15.84 -25.77 8.77
CA VAL A 62 -14.93 -24.98 7.94
C VAL A 62 -13.60 -25.71 7.78
N VAL A 63 -12.96 -26.12 8.87
CA VAL A 63 -11.67 -26.85 8.83
C VAL A 63 -11.77 -28.14 8.00
N ARG A 64 -12.88 -28.88 8.12
CA ARG A 64 -13.11 -30.10 7.32
C ARG A 64 -13.26 -29.82 5.83
N VAL A 65 -13.96 -28.73 5.46
CA VAL A 65 -14.11 -28.31 4.06
C VAL A 65 -12.75 -27.94 3.47
N VAL A 66 -11.99 -27.11 4.18
CA VAL A 66 -10.65 -26.69 3.76
C VAL A 66 -9.75 -27.90 3.44
N LYS A 67 -9.72 -28.89 4.33
CA LYS A 67 -8.96 -30.13 4.10
C LYS A 67 -9.48 -30.96 2.91
N ARG A 68 -10.80 -31.02 2.72
CA ARG A 68 -11.40 -31.70 1.57
C ARG A 68 -11.15 -31.02 0.23
N LEU A 69 -10.97 -29.69 0.25
CA LEU A 69 -10.56 -28.91 -0.92
C LEU A 69 -9.06 -29.07 -1.25
N GLY A 70 -8.31 -29.81 -0.42
CA GLY A 70 -6.91 -30.14 -0.65
C GLY A 70 -5.93 -29.10 -0.10
N TYR A 71 -6.34 -28.33 0.92
CA TYR A 71 -5.47 -27.42 1.65
C TYR A 71 -4.99 -28.04 2.97
N ASP A 72 -3.75 -27.80 3.34
CA ASP A 72 -3.16 -28.31 4.59
C ASP A 72 -3.71 -27.56 5.83
N SER A 73 -4.09 -26.29 5.66
CA SER A 73 -4.64 -25.46 6.73
C SER A 73 -5.63 -24.42 6.20
N TYR A 74 -6.41 -23.82 7.10
CA TYR A 74 -7.24 -22.67 6.77
C TYR A 74 -6.40 -21.49 6.30
N LYS A 75 -5.21 -21.31 6.89
CA LYS A 75 -4.26 -20.29 6.50
C LYS A 75 -3.82 -20.45 5.04
N ASP A 76 -3.57 -21.66 4.56
CA ASP A 76 -3.18 -21.91 3.16
C ASP A 76 -4.29 -21.52 2.18
N LEU A 77 -5.56 -21.78 2.53
CA LEU A 77 -6.70 -21.31 1.75
C LEU A 77 -6.73 -19.76 1.70
N LEU A 78 -6.55 -19.11 2.86
CA LEU A 78 -6.52 -17.64 2.91
C LEU A 78 -5.37 -17.06 2.10
N GLU A 79 -4.17 -17.61 2.20
CA GLU A 79 -3.01 -17.19 1.42
C GLU A 79 -3.28 -17.31 -0.09
N GLN A 80 -3.94 -18.39 -0.53
CA GLN A 80 -4.31 -18.52 -1.94
C GLN A 80 -5.41 -17.56 -2.37
N LEU A 81 -6.41 -17.30 -1.53
CA LEU A 81 -7.42 -16.28 -1.81
C LEU A 81 -6.79 -14.88 -1.91
N GLN A 82 -5.87 -14.55 -1.00
CA GLN A 82 -5.12 -13.31 -1.03
C GLN A 82 -4.25 -13.20 -2.30
N GLN A 83 -3.58 -14.28 -2.72
CA GLN A 83 -2.81 -14.31 -3.98
C GLN A 83 -3.69 -14.10 -5.21
N VAL A 84 -4.87 -14.71 -5.24
CA VAL A 84 -5.85 -14.47 -6.33
C VAL A 84 -6.25 -13.00 -6.37
N MET A 85 -6.50 -12.38 -5.22
CA MET A 85 -6.82 -10.97 -5.14
C MET A 85 -5.67 -10.09 -5.68
N MET A 86 -4.42 -10.45 -5.41
CA MET A 86 -3.24 -9.75 -5.95
C MET A 86 -3.17 -9.78 -7.49
N VAL A 87 -3.69 -10.84 -8.12
CA VAL A 87 -3.62 -11.01 -9.58
C VAL A 87 -4.85 -10.43 -10.30
N THR A 88 -6.04 -10.48 -9.67
CA THR A 88 -7.32 -10.24 -10.37
C THR A 88 -7.90 -8.85 -10.20
N ASN A 89 -7.54 -8.07 -9.17
CA ASN A 89 -8.18 -6.79 -8.90
C ASN A 89 -7.22 -5.60 -8.82
N ASN A 90 -7.43 -4.65 -9.70
CA ASN A 90 -6.86 -3.31 -9.65
C ASN A 90 -7.57 -2.53 -8.52
N SER A 91 -6.90 -2.38 -7.41
CA SER A 91 -7.37 -1.93 -6.10
C SER A 91 -8.32 -0.72 -6.03
N VAL A 92 -8.16 0.28 -6.90
CA VAL A 92 -9.01 1.49 -6.90
C VAL A 92 -10.46 1.19 -7.26
N TRP A 93 -10.67 0.25 -8.20
CA TRP A 93 -12.00 -0.16 -8.63
C TRP A 93 -12.77 -0.91 -7.55
N TRP A 94 -12.08 -1.71 -6.75
CA TRP A 94 -12.72 -2.49 -5.68
C TRP A 94 -13.33 -1.58 -4.60
N GLU A 95 -12.63 -0.53 -4.16
CA GLU A 95 -13.17 0.41 -3.17
C GLU A 95 -14.35 1.22 -3.74
N LEU A 96 -14.27 1.64 -5.00
CA LEU A 96 -15.39 2.28 -5.70
C LEU A 96 -16.58 1.32 -5.87
N GLU A 97 -16.34 0.04 -6.17
CA GLU A 97 -17.37 -0.97 -6.30
C GLU A 97 -18.08 -1.21 -4.96
N GLN A 98 -17.36 -1.21 -3.83
CA GLN A 98 -17.97 -1.27 -2.51
C GLN A 98 -18.90 -0.07 -2.27
N VAL A 99 -18.48 1.14 -2.61
CA VAL A 99 -19.32 2.35 -2.50
C VAL A 99 -20.56 2.24 -3.39
N MET A 100 -20.43 1.72 -4.62
CA MET A 100 -21.56 1.55 -5.54
C MET A 100 -22.56 0.46 -5.10
N ASN A 101 -22.08 -0.56 -4.37
CA ASN A 101 -22.91 -1.67 -3.89
C ASN A 101 -23.51 -1.42 -2.51
N ASP A 102 -22.97 -0.47 -1.74
CA ASP A 102 -23.47 -0.11 -0.42
C ASP A 102 -24.62 0.90 -0.56
N ASN A 103 -25.87 0.41 -0.63
CA ASN A 103 -27.12 1.19 -0.65
C ASN A 103 -27.42 1.84 0.73
N SER A 104 -26.41 2.26 1.48
CA SER A 104 -26.53 2.78 2.82
C SER A 104 -26.85 4.28 2.87
N GLU A 105 -26.81 4.87 4.06
CA GLU A 105 -27.12 6.28 4.33
C GLU A 105 -26.32 7.30 3.50
N MET A 106 -25.26 6.87 2.79
CA MET A 106 -24.45 7.73 1.91
C MET A 106 -25.24 8.28 0.72
N ASP A 107 -26.27 7.58 0.22
CA ASP A 107 -27.14 8.07 -0.86
C ASP A 107 -27.97 9.30 -0.47
N LYS A 108 -28.04 9.62 0.83
CA LYS A 108 -28.82 10.72 1.36
C LYS A 108 -28.03 12.03 1.48
N GLU A 109 -26.71 11.99 1.33
CA GLU A 109 -25.82 13.14 1.51
C GLU A 109 -24.95 13.36 0.24
N PRO A 110 -24.68 14.62 -0.16
CA PRO A 110 -23.78 14.90 -1.28
C PRO A 110 -22.41 14.23 -1.07
N SER A 111 -21.90 13.54 -2.10
CA SER A 111 -20.63 12.80 -2.02
C SER A 111 -19.45 13.66 -1.54
N LEU A 112 -19.39 14.94 -1.91
CA LEU A 112 -18.38 15.86 -1.42
C LEU A 112 -18.37 15.97 0.11
N SER A 113 -19.53 15.98 0.76
CA SER A 113 -19.64 16.11 2.22
C SER A 113 -19.13 14.88 2.94
N TRP A 114 -19.61 13.69 2.57
CA TRP A 114 -19.19 12.46 3.26
C TRP A 114 -17.76 12.05 2.92
N VAL A 115 -17.27 12.25 1.68
CA VAL A 115 -15.88 12.05 1.28
C VAL A 115 -14.94 12.95 2.10
N SER A 116 -15.31 14.23 2.26
CA SER A 116 -14.52 15.17 3.07
C SER A 116 -14.45 14.74 4.53
N ARG A 117 -15.58 14.35 5.13
CA ARG A 117 -15.65 13.90 6.51
C ARG A 117 -14.82 12.62 6.73
N ASP A 118 -14.98 11.62 5.88
CA ASP A 118 -14.22 10.36 5.94
C ASP A 118 -12.71 10.61 5.76
N SER A 119 -12.33 11.53 4.88
CA SER A 119 -10.92 11.94 4.72
C SER A 119 -10.37 12.63 5.97
N ILE A 120 -11.13 13.52 6.61
CA ILE A 120 -10.75 14.18 7.86
C ILE A 120 -10.56 13.15 8.98
N ASP A 121 -11.46 12.18 9.09
CA ASP A 121 -11.36 11.13 10.10
C ASP A 121 -10.14 10.22 9.83
N GLY A 122 -9.86 9.90 8.57
CA GLY A 122 -8.64 9.19 8.18
C GLY A 122 -7.36 9.95 8.56
N ILE A 123 -7.33 11.29 8.40
CA ILE A 123 -6.22 12.14 8.84
C ILE A 123 -6.07 12.08 10.38
N LYS A 124 -7.15 12.22 11.13
CA LYS A 124 -7.12 12.13 12.61
C LYS A 124 -6.61 10.77 13.07
N ASN A 125 -7.06 9.70 12.42
CA ASN A 125 -6.65 8.33 12.74
C ASN A 125 -5.17 8.04 12.37
N SER A 126 -4.53 8.90 11.57
CA SER A 126 -3.10 8.82 11.30
C SER A 126 -2.24 9.23 12.51
N LEU A 127 -2.75 10.10 13.40
CA LEU A 127 -1.99 10.67 14.51
C LEU A 127 -1.86 9.68 15.68
N THR A 128 -1.21 8.55 15.43
CA THR A 128 -0.88 7.54 16.44
C THR A 128 0.49 7.82 17.05
N SER A 129 0.71 7.34 18.29
CA SER A 129 2.04 7.42 18.92
C SER A 129 3.11 6.73 18.06
N GLN A 130 2.79 5.57 17.49
CA GLN A 130 3.69 4.83 16.62
C GLN A 130 4.11 5.63 15.38
N LEU A 131 3.17 6.33 14.70
CA LEU A 131 3.53 7.17 13.57
C LEU A 131 4.42 8.33 14.00
N MET A 132 4.13 8.97 15.13
CA MET A 132 4.92 10.09 15.63
C MET A 132 6.37 9.67 15.97
N ASP A 133 6.54 8.54 16.65
CA ASP A 133 7.88 8.01 16.98
C ASP A 133 8.65 7.61 15.70
N SER A 134 7.97 6.99 14.73
CA SER A 134 8.58 6.62 13.45
C SER A 134 8.90 7.82 12.57
N PHE A 135 8.13 8.90 12.70
CA PHE A 135 8.32 10.13 11.92
C PHE A 135 9.68 10.76 12.20
N ASP A 136 10.07 10.94 13.47
CA ASP A 136 11.35 11.51 13.84
C ASP A 136 12.52 10.68 13.29
N SER A 137 12.44 9.34 13.42
CA SER A 137 13.43 8.41 12.87
C SER A 137 13.53 8.52 11.34
N ALA A 138 12.41 8.66 10.64
CA ALA A 138 12.39 8.84 9.19
C ALA A 138 13.03 10.15 8.76
N ILE A 139 12.77 11.24 9.48
CA ILE A 139 13.38 12.55 9.21
C ILE A 139 14.90 12.49 9.39
N ASP A 140 15.39 11.83 10.43
CA ASP A 140 16.83 11.69 10.67
C ASP A 140 17.51 10.91 9.54
N LEU A 141 16.93 9.77 9.08
CA LEU A 141 17.43 9.05 7.91
C LEU A 141 17.47 9.91 6.64
N MET A 142 16.44 10.74 6.41
CA MET A 142 16.41 11.64 5.25
C MET A 142 17.48 12.73 5.31
N LEU A 143 17.84 13.18 6.49
CA LEU A 143 18.85 14.23 6.71
C LEU A 143 20.28 13.72 6.54
N GLU A 144 20.52 12.44 6.87
CA GLU A 144 21.82 11.78 6.81
C GLU A 144 22.13 11.21 5.43
N ALA A 145 21.10 10.87 4.64
CA ALA A 145 21.26 10.21 3.36
C ALA A 145 22.10 11.02 2.35
N ARG A 146 23.09 10.36 1.75
CA ARG A 146 23.87 10.89 0.63
C ARG A 146 23.00 11.14 -0.59
N LYS A 147 22.11 10.18 -0.90
CA LYS A 147 21.17 10.19 -2.01
C LYS A 147 19.86 9.53 -1.58
N ILE A 148 18.74 10.06 -2.07
CA ILE A 148 17.40 9.57 -1.74
C ILE A 148 16.69 9.13 -3.01
N GLY A 149 16.38 7.84 -3.12
CA GLY A 149 15.52 7.27 -4.14
C GLY A 149 14.07 7.24 -3.65
N ILE A 150 13.13 7.72 -4.46
CA ILE A 150 11.71 7.71 -4.12
C ILE A 150 10.97 6.84 -5.13
N VAL A 151 10.20 5.87 -4.68
CA VAL A 151 9.43 4.97 -5.53
C VAL A 151 7.97 4.91 -5.09
N GLY A 152 7.08 4.85 -6.05
CA GLY A 152 5.66 4.59 -5.85
C GLY A 152 5.02 4.22 -7.17
N MET A 153 4.17 3.20 -7.15
CA MET A 153 3.51 2.70 -8.35
C MET A 153 2.02 2.96 -8.29
N ARG A 154 1.38 2.98 -9.48
CA ARG A 154 -0.07 3.25 -9.62
C ARG A 154 -0.45 4.57 -8.91
N SER A 155 -1.48 4.56 -8.06
CA SER A 155 -1.92 5.73 -7.29
C SER A 155 -0.86 6.27 -6.31
N SER A 156 -0.05 5.39 -5.73
CA SER A 156 1.08 5.78 -4.87
C SER A 156 2.13 6.63 -5.60
N LYS A 157 2.20 6.54 -6.95
CA LYS A 157 3.08 7.37 -7.77
C LYS A 157 2.81 8.86 -7.60
N TYR A 158 1.57 9.25 -7.35
CA TYR A 158 1.22 10.66 -7.18
C TYR A 158 1.73 11.23 -5.85
N VAL A 159 1.69 10.44 -4.77
CA VAL A 159 2.29 10.82 -3.48
C VAL A 159 3.82 10.84 -3.60
N ALA A 160 4.42 9.79 -4.16
CA ALA A 160 5.86 9.71 -4.39
C ALA A 160 6.37 10.85 -5.27
N GLY A 161 5.65 11.17 -6.34
CA GLY A 161 5.97 12.27 -7.25
C GLY A 161 5.86 13.64 -6.58
N PHE A 162 4.82 13.86 -5.77
CA PHE A 162 4.68 15.08 -4.98
C PHE A 162 5.82 15.23 -3.98
N LEU A 163 6.12 14.16 -3.22
CA LEU A 163 7.22 14.14 -2.26
C LEU A 163 8.57 14.45 -2.97
N HIS A 164 8.85 13.76 -4.09
CA HIS A 164 10.05 14.01 -4.89
C HIS A 164 10.12 15.45 -5.38
N PHE A 165 9.04 15.98 -5.97
CA PHE A 165 8.98 17.36 -6.46
C PHE A 165 9.32 18.36 -5.33
N MET A 166 8.65 18.22 -4.19
CA MET A 166 8.84 19.12 -3.05
C MET A 166 10.24 18.97 -2.43
N MET A 167 10.71 17.75 -2.23
CA MET A 167 12.08 17.53 -1.73
C MET A 167 13.12 18.11 -2.68
N ASN A 168 12.92 18.04 -3.99
CA ASN A 168 13.82 18.60 -4.98
C ASN A 168 13.85 20.15 -4.96
N GLN A 169 12.85 20.81 -4.39
CA GLN A 169 12.90 22.25 -4.10
C GLN A 169 13.83 22.57 -2.91
N LEU A 170 14.07 21.63 -2.02
CA LEU A 170 14.89 21.82 -0.80
C LEU A 170 16.29 21.22 -0.94
N PHE A 171 16.43 20.09 -1.61
CA PHE A 171 17.64 19.27 -1.73
C PHE A 171 17.99 19.00 -3.20
N SER A 172 19.22 18.55 -3.46
CA SER A 172 19.68 18.25 -4.83
C SER A 172 20.00 16.76 -5.03
N ASN A 173 19.70 15.93 -4.02
CA ASN A 173 20.10 14.52 -3.99
C ASN A 173 18.91 13.55 -4.06
N THR A 174 17.77 13.99 -4.57
CA THR A 174 16.56 13.16 -4.68
C THR A 174 16.36 12.65 -6.11
N HIS A 175 15.97 11.41 -6.25
CA HIS A 175 15.74 10.72 -7.52
C HIS A 175 14.40 9.99 -7.51
N MET A 176 13.61 10.14 -8.56
CA MET A 176 12.37 9.36 -8.73
C MET A 176 12.69 8.05 -9.44
N LEU A 177 12.63 6.92 -8.71
CA LEU A 177 12.89 5.60 -9.26
C LEU A 177 11.72 5.12 -10.13
N GLY A 178 12.03 4.50 -11.26
CA GLY A 178 11.04 4.00 -12.20
C GLY A 178 10.27 5.09 -12.94
N ALA A 179 10.80 6.31 -13.01
CA ALA A 179 10.18 7.41 -13.75
C ALA A 179 10.05 7.10 -15.23
N LEU A 180 11.02 6.39 -15.81
CA LEU A 180 11.07 6.00 -17.23
C LEU A 180 10.39 4.66 -17.53
N GLY A 181 10.08 3.87 -16.52
CA GLY A 181 9.47 2.56 -16.64
C GLY A 181 9.76 1.67 -15.42
N THR A 182 8.97 0.63 -15.23
CA THR A 182 9.13 -0.27 -14.08
C THR A 182 10.37 -1.16 -14.17
N ASP A 183 10.79 -1.52 -15.36
CA ASP A 183 12.02 -2.26 -15.66
C ASP A 183 13.27 -1.43 -15.34
N VAL A 184 13.24 -0.14 -15.65
CA VAL A 184 14.35 0.80 -15.37
C VAL A 184 14.56 1.01 -13.86
N ALA A 185 13.53 0.84 -13.05
CA ALA A 185 13.64 0.99 -11.59
C ALA A 185 14.68 0.03 -10.97
N TYR A 186 14.86 -1.16 -11.54
CA TYR A 186 15.89 -2.10 -11.08
C TYR A 186 17.29 -1.62 -11.42
N ASP A 187 17.51 -1.09 -12.64
CA ASP A 187 18.81 -0.54 -13.02
C ASP A 187 19.18 0.66 -12.16
N GLU A 188 18.18 1.48 -11.80
CA GLU A 188 18.38 2.66 -10.94
C GLU A 188 18.74 2.27 -9.52
N VAL A 189 18.03 1.27 -8.91
CA VAL A 189 18.26 0.87 -7.53
C VAL A 189 19.59 0.18 -7.29
N LEU A 190 20.15 -0.51 -8.31
CA LEU A 190 21.48 -1.09 -8.26
C LEU A 190 22.61 -0.08 -8.00
N ASN A 191 22.36 1.21 -8.22
CA ASN A 191 23.32 2.28 -7.95
C ASN A 191 23.23 2.85 -6.53
N PHE A 192 22.42 2.25 -5.65
CA PHE A 192 22.26 2.65 -4.25
C PHE A 192 23.15 1.79 -3.33
N CYS A 193 23.60 2.36 -2.23
CA CYS A 193 24.42 1.71 -1.21
C CYS A 193 23.96 2.09 0.21
N SER A 194 24.64 1.59 1.23
CA SER A 194 24.29 1.80 2.65
C SER A 194 24.25 3.27 3.11
N ASP A 195 24.94 4.18 2.41
CA ASP A 195 24.90 5.61 2.69
C ASP A 195 23.70 6.34 2.04
N ASP A 196 22.90 5.62 1.27
CA ASP A 196 21.74 6.16 0.57
C ASP A 196 20.44 5.77 1.30
N LEU A 197 19.32 6.30 0.86
CA LEU A 197 18.00 6.03 1.40
C LEU A 197 17.01 5.70 0.28
N ILE A 198 16.16 4.72 0.48
CA ILE A 198 15.01 4.46 -0.38
C ILE A 198 13.73 4.78 0.36
N ILE A 199 12.89 5.64 -0.21
CA ILE A 199 11.53 5.93 0.26
C ILE A 199 10.55 5.26 -0.69
N ALA A 200 9.80 4.28 -0.20
CA ALA A 200 8.79 3.59 -0.96
C ALA A 200 7.40 3.98 -0.49
N VAL A 201 6.54 4.38 -1.42
CA VAL A 201 5.12 4.65 -1.15
C VAL A 201 4.30 3.48 -1.68
N SER A 202 3.59 2.80 -0.78
CA SER A 202 2.77 1.63 -1.08
C SER A 202 1.43 1.73 -0.36
N LEU A 203 0.47 2.40 -1.02
CA LEU A 203 -0.88 2.63 -0.52
C LEU A 203 -1.87 1.67 -1.18
N GLY A 204 -2.95 1.38 -0.46
CA GLY A 204 -4.01 0.50 -0.91
C GLY A 204 -3.72 -0.95 -0.56
N GLY A 205 -4.45 -1.52 0.33
CA GLY A 205 -4.52 -2.95 0.59
C GLY A 205 -5.89 -3.44 0.14
N PRO A 206 -6.04 -4.72 -0.12
CA PRO A 206 -5.07 -5.80 0.07
C PRO A 206 -4.09 -6.00 -1.10
N HIS A 207 -4.08 -5.11 -2.10
CA HIS A 207 -3.30 -5.27 -3.33
C HIS A 207 -2.08 -4.36 -3.33
N PHE A 208 -0.93 -4.90 -2.95
CA PHE A 208 0.33 -4.18 -2.99
C PHE A 208 1.08 -4.49 -4.29
N VAL A 209 1.76 -3.48 -4.83
CA VAL A 209 2.54 -3.66 -6.07
C VAL A 209 3.83 -4.41 -5.78
N ILE A 210 4.04 -5.54 -6.46
CA ILE A 210 5.18 -6.44 -6.28
C ILE A 210 6.51 -5.68 -6.41
N LEU A 211 6.67 -4.85 -7.43
CA LEU A 211 7.90 -4.08 -7.65
C LEU A 211 8.29 -3.22 -6.42
N THR A 212 7.31 -2.56 -5.78
CA THR A 212 7.59 -1.75 -4.58
C THR A 212 8.11 -2.63 -3.43
N HIS A 213 7.51 -3.83 -3.26
CA HIS A 213 7.95 -4.81 -2.28
C HIS A 213 9.36 -5.32 -2.57
N GLU A 214 9.65 -5.66 -3.83
CA GLU A 214 10.96 -6.16 -4.25
C GLU A 214 12.06 -5.12 -4.07
N ILE A 215 11.79 -3.84 -4.35
CA ILE A 215 12.76 -2.75 -4.09
C ILE A 215 13.07 -2.62 -2.59
N ILE A 216 12.07 -2.71 -1.71
CA ILE A 216 12.28 -2.69 -0.26
C ILE A 216 13.06 -3.95 0.20
N SER A 217 12.74 -5.12 -0.35
CA SER A 217 13.49 -6.36 -0.05
C SER A 217 14.94 -6.26 -0.52
N PHE A 218 15.16 -5.74 -1.73
CA PHE A 218 16.51 -5.47 -2.23
C PHE A 218 17.28 -4.50 -1.32
N ALA A 219 16.63 -3.43 -0.85
CA ALA A 219 17.24 -2.48 0.07
C ALA A 219 17.71 -3.19 1.36
N LYS A 220 16.86 -4.03 1.95
CA LYS A 220 17.20 -4.82 3.13
C LYS A 220 18.37 -5.77 2.88
N ASP A 221 18.36 -6.50 1.77
CA ASP A 221 19.38 -7.50 1.42
C ASP A 221 20.75 -6.87 1.12
N ASN A 222 20.79 -5.54 0.87
CA ASN A 222 22.01 -4.79 0.57
C ASN A 222 22.33 -3.71 1.63
N ASP A 223 21.76 -3.82 2.84
CA ASP A 223 21.96 -2.90 3.96
C ASP A 223 21.67 -1.42 3.62
N ILE A 224 20.76 -1.17 2.66
CA ILE A 224 20.33 0.17 2.28
C ILE A 224 19.18 0.59 3.19
N PRO A 225 19.29 1.69 3.98
CA PRO A 225 18.18 2.20 4.75
C PRO A 225 16.94 2.45 3.89
N SER A 226 15.76 2.11 4.42
CA SER A 226 14.52 2.30 3.68
C SER A 226 13.37 2.75 4.57
N ILE A 227 12.53 3.63 4.00
CA ILE A 227 11.29 4.11 4.61
C ILE A 227 10.12 3.63 3.77
N LEU A 228 9.17 2.96 4.40
CA LEU A 228 7.91 2.58 3.79
C LEU A 228 6.80 3.54 4.25
N ILE A 229 6.16 4.22 3.31
CA ILE A 229 4.92 4.98 3.55
C ILE A 229 3.76 4.10 3.10
N THR A 230 2.89 3.72 4.03
CA THR A 230 1.74 2.86 3.76
C THR A 230 0.51 3.31 4.55
N ASN A 231 -0.66 2.80 4.19
CA ASN A 231 -1.91 2.98 4.93
C ASN A 231 -2.48 1.63 5.42
N ASP A 232 -1.66 0.59 5.45
CA ASP A 232 -2.09 -0.75 5.84
C ASP A 232 -0.99 -1.49 6.58
N MET A 233 -1.24 -1.82 7.85
CA MET A 233 -0.31 -2.61 8.66
C MET A 233 -0.16 -4.07 8.18
N GLY A 234 -1.02 -4.53 7.27
CA GLY A 234 -0.87 -5.82 6.57
C GLY A 234 0.05 -5.77 5.36
N ASN A 235 0.70 -4.63 5.07
CA ASN A 235 1.63 -4.52 3.94
C ASN A 235 2.85 -5.43 4.17
N PRO A 236 3.14 -6.39 3.26
CA PRO A 236 4.25 -7.33 3.42
C PRO A 236 5.64 -6.69 3.41
N SER A 237 5.75 -5.43 2.96
CA SER A 237 7.02 -4.70 2.95
C SER A 237 7.42 -4.16 4.33
N ILE A 238 6.53 -4.18 5.32
CA ILE A 238 6.79 -3.68 6.68
C ILE A 238 7.97 -4.40 7.32
N ASP A 239 8.03 -5.72 7.18
CA ASP A 239 9.08 -6.55 7.78
C ASP A 239 10.47 -6.33 7.15
N ASN A 240 10.52 -5.67 6.00
CA ASN A 240 11.73 -5.40 5.25
C ASN A 240 12.17 -3.92 5.31
N ALA A 241 11.27 -3.01 5.66
CA ALA A 241 11.59 -1.59 5.77
C ALA A 241 12.34 -1.27 7.08
N THR A 242 13.31 -0.34 7.02
CA THR A 242 14.00 0.17 8.20
C THR A 242 13.04 0.97 9.10
N VAL A 243 12.22 1.81 8.48
CA VAL A 243 11.19 2.60 9.16
C VAL A 243 9.88 2.51 8.38
N THR A 244 8.78 2.33 9.09
CA THR A 244 7.43 2.35 8.49
C THR A 244 6.64 3.54 9.01
N LEU A 245 6.13 4.35 8.08
CA LEU A 245 5.20 5.44 8.32
C LEU A 245 3.81 5.00 7.87
N CYS A 246 3.01 4.50 8.81
CA CYS A 246 1.66 4.01 8.54
C CYS A 246 0.64 5.10 8.85
N VAL A 247 -0.01 5.62 7.80
CA VAL A 247 -1.11 6.60 7.92
C VAL A 247 -2.46 5.89 8.08
N GLY A 248 -3.44 6.60 8.62
CA GLY A 248 -4.82 6.11 8.72
C GLY A 248 -5.46 5.88 7.34
N ARG A 249 -6.51 5.06 7.32
CA ARG A 249 -7.33 4.81 6.13
C ARG A 249 -8.66 5.55 6.24
N THR A 250 -9.22 5.88 5.10
CA THR A 250 -10.66 6.16 4.96
C THR A 250 -11.45 4.88 5.15
N LYS A 251 -12.70 5.00 5.57
CA LYS A 251 -13.57 3.85 5.83
C LYS A 251 -14.37 3.45 4.58
N TYR A 252 -14.76 4.43 3.79
CA TYR A 252 -15.79 4.26 2.77
C TYR A 252 -15.31 4.50 1.34
N HIS A 253 -14.10 5.03 1.13
CA HIS A 253 -13.57 5.28 -0.21
C HIS A 253 -12.04 5.19 -0.22
N TYR A 254 -11.47 4.98 -1.40
CA TYR A 254 -10.03 5.06 -1.58
C TYR A 254 -9.53 6.50 -1.48
N SER A 255 -8.50 6.73 -0.68
CA SER A 255 -7.91 8.06 -0.51
C SER A 255 -6.39 8.00 -0.37
N ILE A 256 -5.72 8.97 -0.97
CA ILE A 256 -4.27 9.23 -0.78
C ILE A 256 -4.04 10.47 0.08
N VAL A 257 -5.10 11.14 0.54
CA VAL A 257 -5.03 12.44 1.24
C VAL A 257 -4.21 12.33 2.51
N GLN A 258 -4.35 11.26 3.28
CA GLN A 258 -3.59 11.04 4.52
C GLN A 258 -2.08 10.95 4.27
N ALA A 259 -1.68 10.25 3.20
CA ALA A 259 -0.28 10.17 2.79
C ALA A 259 0.24 11.50 2.20
N MET A 260 -0.63 12.28 1.56
CA MET A 260 -0.27 13.65 1.12
C MET A 260 0.00 14.56 2.32
N VAL A 261 -0.85 14.52 3.36
CA VAL A 261 -0.62 15.28 4.61
C VAL A 261 0.71 14.86 5.27
N LEU A 262 1.01 13.55 5.30
CA LEU A 262 2.29 13.06 5.79
C LEU A 262 3.46 13.60 4.95
N ALA A 263 3.35 13.59 3.61
CA ALA A 263 4.37 14.14 2.73
C ALA A 263 4.60 15.64 2.98
N GLU A 264 3.54 16.42 3.16
CA GLU A 264 3.63 17.84 3.52
C GLU A 264 4.32 18.05 4.90
N ALA A 265 4.00 17.20 5.87
CA ALA A 265 4.64 17.23 7.18
C ALA A 265 6.16 16.94 7.09
N ILE A 266 6.55 15.91 6.31
CA ILE A 266 7.96 15.57 6.04
C ILE A 266 8.68 16.78 5.44
N ILE A 267 8.13 17.39 4.40
CA ILE A 267 8.75 18.55 3.74
C ILE A 267 8.89 19.72 4.70
N THR A 268 7.86 19.98 5.49
CA THR A 268 7.87 21.07 6.47
C THR A 268 8.98 20.86 7.51
N GLU A 269 9.08 19.65 8.07
CA GLU A 269 10.09 19.34 9.09
C GLU A 269 11.52 19.41 8.52
N LEU A 270 11.75 18.86 7.33
CA LEU A 270 13.03 18.95 6.63
C LEU A 270 13.43 20.41 6.34
N ALA A 271 12.47 21.25 5.93
CA ALA A 271 12.71 22.66 5.70
C ALA A 271 13.05 23.41 7.00
N LEU A 272 12.43 23.05 8.11
CA LEU A 272 12.72 23.62 9.44
C LEU A 272 14.13 23.22 9.92
N LYS A 273 14.51 21.95 9.78
CA LYS A 273 15.84 21.45 10.19
C LYS A 273 16.98 21.96 9.30
N LYS A 274 16.76 22.13 7.99
CA LYS A 274 17.75 22.66 7.02
C LYS A 274 17.47 24.10 6.58
N LYS A 275 16.93 24.94 7.45
CA LYS A 275 16.35 26.26 7.18
C LYS A 275 17.21 27.19 6.28
N ILE A 276 18.52 27.26 6.52
CA ILE A 276 19.41 28.14 5.73
C ILE A 276 19.57 27.61 4.30
N GLN A 277 19.80 26.30 4.14
CA GLN A 277 19.96 25.64 2.85
C GLN A 277 18.67 25.70 2.03
N ALA A 278 17.54 25.39 2.67
CA ALA A 278 16.20 25.45 2.06
C ALA A 278 15.92 26.86 1.52
N ARG A 279 16.10 27.90 2.33
CA ARG A 279 15.89 29.29 1.91
C ARG A 279 16.74 29.70 0.71
N LYS A 280 18.03 29.31 0.70
CA LYS A 280 18.92 29.64 -0.41
C LYS A 280 18.44 28.96 -1.72
N LYS A 281 18.04 27.69 -1.65
CA LYS A 281 17.59 26.95 -2.83
C LYS A 281 16.25 27.46 -3.33
N LEU A 282 15.28 27.69 -2.45
CA LEU A 282 13.97 28.24 -2.81
C LEU A 282 14.09 29.60 -3.49
N LYS A 283 14.96 30.50 -2.96
CA LYS A 283 15.22 31.78 -3.59
C LYS A 283 15.79 31.62 -4.99
N ASN A 284 16.76 30.74 -5.19
CA ASN A 284 17.33 30.49 -6.52
C ASN A 284 16.27 29.97 -7.50
N VAL A 285 15.36 29.11 -7.06
CA VAL A 285 14.25 28.60 -7.88
C VAL A 285 13.32 29.73 -8.26
N GLU A 286 12.91 30.57 -7.29
CA GLU A 286 12.04 31.73 -7.48
C GLU A 286 12.65 32.72 -8.48
N ASP A 287 13.93 33.07 -8.32
CA ASP A 287 14.64 33.97 -9.21
C ASP A 287 14.65 33.46 -10.68
N VAL A 288 14.89 32.15 -10.87
CA VAL A 288 14.85 31.51 -12.20
C VAL A 288 13.44 31.49 -12.78
N LEU A 289 12.41 31.14 -11.99
CA LEU A 289 11.03 31.10 -12.46
C LEU A 289 10.54 32.47 -12.92
N ILE A 290 10.91 33.53 -12.20
CA ILE A 290 10.58 34.92 -12.56
C ILE A 290 11.36 35.33 -13.82
N GLU A 291 12.69 35.12 -13.86
CA GLU A 291 13.55 35.45 -15.01
C GLU A 291 13.06 34.79 -16.30
N LYS A 292 12.61 33.54 -16.24
CA LYS A 292 12.09 32.79 -17.41
C LYS A 292 10.62 33.02 -17.69
N GLY A 293 9.92 33.85 -16.90
CA GLY A 293 8.48 34.13 -17.09
C GLY A 293 7.60 32.88 -16.94
N ILE A 294 8.02 31.92 -16.11
CA ILE A 294 7.25 30.70 -15.84
C ILE A 294 6.14 30.99 -14.83
N THR A 295 6.38 31.92 -13.90
CA THR A 295 5.39 32.41 -12.95
C THR A 295 5.17 33.90 -13.12
N MET A 296 3.95 34.36 -12.87
CA MET A 296 3.65 35.79 -12.76
C MET A 296 4.20 36.32 -11.44
N PRO A 297 4.70 37.58 -11.39
CA PRO A 297 5.14 38.20 -10.16
C PRO A 297 4.01 38.44 -9.16
#